data_5554499033f1b740556e887f663380a9
#
_entry.id   5554499033f1b740556e887f663380a9
#
_cell.length_a   1.000
_cell.length_b   1.000
_cell.length_c   1.000
_cell.angle_alpha   90.00
_cell.angle_beta   90.00
_cell.angle_gamma   90.00
#
_symmetry.space_group_name_H-M   'P 1'
#
loop_
_entity.id
_entity.type
_entity.pdbx_description
1 polymer ?
#
loop_
_entity_poly.entity_id
_entity_poly.type
_entity_poly.pdbx_seq_one_letter_code
_entity_poly.pdbx_strand_id
1 'polypeptide(L)'
;PVKYRWTFLDDRGKWFMRSRNYFSFGSSLHSVLQRFHDSNDAGVTATHEVLNALEESWISAGYGSQDEMEQALAEGKDILTSYIERHESLAVTARTIMVERQLRLDFGDFFIIGRIDRVDEHEDGSLEIVDYKSGRQTVDEEEVKFDLAMGVYQVLIREQFPGRPVRATIIALRSGSQASASFNEDEHEEFVSALRLLASEV
;
A
#
# COMPACT_ATOMS: atom_id res chain seq x y z
N PRO A 1 19.85 12.67 10.38
CA PRO A 1 18.62 13.06 11.07
C PRO A 1 18.42 12.24 12.35
N VAL A 2 17.89 12.86 13.38
CA VAL A 2 17.72 12.28 14.72
C VAL A 2 16.94 10.97 14.67
N LYS A 3 15.88 10.89 13.86
CA LYS A 3 15.04 9.67 13.69
C LYS A 3 15.85 8.50 13.14
N TYR A 4 16.71 8.70 12.14
CA TYR A 4 17.56 7.65 11.58
C TYR A 4 18.53 7.12 12.63
N ARG A 5 19.22 8.02 13.38
CA ARG A 5 20.14 7.64 14.43
C ARG A 5 19.46 6.84 15.54
N TRP A 6 18.27 7.27 15.98
CA TRP A 6 17.50 6.59 17.01
C TRP A 6 17.03 5.19 16.58
N THR A 7 16.60 5.09 15.34
CA THR A 7 16.01 3.83 14.83
C THR A 7 17.07 2.78 14.47
N PHE A 8 18.21 3.20 13.93
CA PHE A 8 19.19 2.28 13.35
C PHE A 8 20.54 2.20 14.06
N LEU A 9 20.94 3.23 14.78
CA LEU A 9 22.26 3.30 15.39
C LEU A 9 22.26 3.23 16.92
N ASP A 10 21.16 3.57 17.58
CA ASP A 10 21.05 3.53 19.04
C ASP A 10 20.31 2.27 19.49
N ASP A 11 20.95 1.47 20.36
CA ASP A 11 20.34 0.21 20.86
C ASP A 11 19.04 0.45 21.65
N ARG A 12 18.87 1.64 22.25
CA ARG A 12 17.60 2.03 22.88
C ARG A 12 16.50 2.27 21.85
N GLY A 13 16.86 2.78 20.65
CA GLY A 13 15.94 2.96 19.51
C GLY A 13 15.46 1.63 18.95
N LYS A 14 16.31 0.60 18.92
CA LYS A 14 15.95 -0.75 18.46
C LYS A 14 14.86 -1.40 19.33
N TRP A 15 14.75 -1.01 20.61
CA TRP A 15 13.67 -1.49 21.47
C TRP A 15 12.28 -1.04 21.03
N PHE A 16 12.15 0.12 20.40
CA PHE A 16 10.90 0.61 19.77
C PHE A 16 10.59 -0.07 18.43
N MET A 17 11.55 -0.78 17.84
CA MET A 17 11.36 -1.59 16.63
C MET A 17 10.83 -3.00 16.93
N ARG A 18 10.48 -3.34 18.18
CA ARG A 18 9.75 -4.58 18.43
C ARG A 18 8.49 -4.56 17.58
N SER A 19 8.36 -5.59 16.78
CA SER A 19 7.18 -5.83 15.97
C SER A 19 5.93 -5.57 16.83
N ARG A 20 5.14 -4.57 16.45
CA ARG A 20 3.85 -4.35 17.08
C ARG A 20 2.84 -5.14 16.28
N ASN A 21 1.86 -5.75 16.95
CA ASN A 21 0.84 -6.60 16.33
C ASN A 21 0.21 -5.99 15.07
N TYR A 22 -0.03 -4.66 15.05
CA TYR A 22 -0.62 -4.00 13.90
C TYR A 22 0.27 -3.98 12.64
N PHE A 23 1.62 -3.96 12.80
CA PHE A 23 2.53 -4.12 11.66
C PHE A 23 2.50 -5.54 11.13
N SER A 24 2.53 -6.54 12.02
CA SER A 24 2.44 -7.95 11.65
C SER A 24 1.12 -8.25 10.96
N PHE A 25 0.01 -7.73 11.50
CA PHE A 25 -1.32 -7.83 10.92
C PHE A 25 -1.37 -7.24 9.51
N GLY A 26 -0.96 -5.98 9.35
CA GLY A 26 -0.95 -5.31 8.05
C GLY A 26 -0.06 -6.03 7.03
N SER A 27 1.17 -6.38 7.42
CA SER A 27 2.11 -7.08 6.53
C SER A 27 1.59 -8.45 6.08
N SER A 28 0.90 -9.19 6.96
CA SER A 28 0.29 -10.47 6.59
C SER A 28 -0.80 -10.29 5.55
N LEU A 29 -1.68 -9.30 5.71
CA LEU A 29 -2.72 -8.99 4.72
C LEU A 29 -2.13 -8.55 3.37
N HIS A 30 -1.15 -7.61 3.38
CA HIS A 30 -0.50 -7.14 2.16
C HIS A 30 0.18 -8.28 1.40
N SER A 31 0.88 -9.19 2.09
CA SER A 31 1.52 -10.34 1.46
C SER A 31 0.53 -11.24 0.71
N VAL A 32 -0.66 -11.44 1.27
CA VAL A 32 -1.71 -12.25 0.62
C VAL A 32 -2.35 -11.51 -0.53
N LEU A 33 -2.63 -10.19 -0.38
CA LEU A 33 -3.18 -9.37 -1.46
C LEU A 33 -2.21 -9.25 -2.63
N GLN A 34 -0.90 -9.21 -2.36
CA GLN A 34 0.12 -9.31 -3.39
C GLN A 34 -0.04 -10.58 -4.20
N ARG A 35 -0.12 -11.75 -3.55
CA ARG A 35 -0.27 -13.05 -4.22
C ARG A 35 -1.57 -13.16 -4.99
N PHE A 36 -2.66 -12.61 -4.46
CA PHE A 36 -3.97 -12.60 -5.12
C PHE A 36 -3.97 -11.79 -6.42
N HIS A 37 -3.27 -10.65 -6.44
CA HIS A 37 -3.20 -9.76 -7.61
C HIS A 37 -2.00 -10.04 -8.53
N ASP A 38 -1.04 -10.89 -8.13
CA ASP A 38 0.09 -11.24 -8.98
C ASP A 38 -0.34 -12.25 -10.05
N SER A 39 -0.45 -11.79 -11.28
CA SER A 39 -0.83 -12.63 -12.44
C SER A 39 0.14 -13.79 -12.71
N ASN A 40 1.33 -13.77 -12.10
CA ASN A 40 2.32 -14.84 -12.22
C ASN A 40 2.20 -15.89 -11.09
N ASP A 41 1.48 -15.60 -10.03
CA ASP A 41 1.20 -16.54 -8.95
C ASP A 41 -0.14 -17.25 -9.21
N ALA A 42 -0.09 -18.32 -10.01
CA ALA A 42 -1.28 -19.06 -10.45
C ALA A 42 -2.02 -19.83 -9.33
N GLY A 43 -1.61 -19.66 -8.06
CA GLY A 43 -2.10 -20.49 -6.96
C GLY A 43 -3.00 -19.79 -5.95
N VAL A 44 -3.35 -18.52 -6.13
CA VAL A 44 -4.13 -17.76 -5.14
C VAL A 44 -5.22 -16.94 -5.84
N THR A 45 -6.26 -17.62 -6.30
CA THR A 45 -7.39 -17.00 -7.02
C THR A 45 -8.72 -17.21 -6.31
N ALA A 46 -8.95 -18.35 -5.71
CA ALA A 46 -10.18 -18.66 -4.99
C ALA A 46 -10.08 -18.24 -3.52
N THR A 47 -11.20 -17.87 -2.91
CA THR A 47 -11.26 -17.44 -1.51
C THR A 47 -10.56 -18.41 -0.55
N HIS A 48 -10.76 -19.74 -0.71
CA HIS A 48 -10.12 -20.72 0.17
C HIS A 48 -8.59 -20.76 0.02
N GLU A 49 -8.04 -20.51 -1.18
CA GLU A 49 -6.60 -20.43 -1.44
C GLU A 49 -6.01 -19.18 -0.76
N VAL A 50 -6.72 -18.04 -0.84
CA VAL A 50 -6.35 -16.81 -0.16
C VAL A 50 -6.31 -16.99 1.36
N LEU A 51 -7.30 -17.67 1.95
CA LEU A 51 -7.33 -17.93 3.38
C LEU A 51 -6.23 -18.90 3.83
N ASN A 52 -5.92 -19.92 3.04
CA ASN A 52 -4.79 -20.81 3.29
C ASN A 52 -3.45 -20.03 3.20
N ALA A 53 -3.30 -19.19 2.20
CA ALA A 53 -2.11 -18.35 2.05
C ALA A 53 -1.92 -17.40 3.24
N LEU A 54 -3.02 -16.88 3.83
CA LEU A 54 -2.95 -16.07 5.05
C LEU A 54 -2.43 -16.88 6.23
N GLU A 55 -2.93 -18.10 6.44
CA GLU A 55 -2.46 -18.98 7.53
C GLU A 55 -0.98 -19.31 7.39
N GLU A 56 -0.55 -19.65 6.17
CA GLU A 56 0.84 -20.01 5.87
C GLU A 56 1.82 -18.85 6.06
N SER A 57 1.41 -17.63 5.73
CA SER A 57 2.26 -16.43 5.77
C SER A 57 2.02 -15.54 6.99
N TRP A 58 1.21 -16.00 7.97
CA TRP A 58 0.87 -15.21 9.15
C TRP A 58 2.09 -14.85 10.00
N ILE A 59 2.29 -13.57 10.24
CA ILE A 59 3.37 -13.07 11.08
C ILE A 59 2.88 -13.02 12.52
N SER A 60 3.34 -13.97 13.34
CA SER A 60 2.92 -14.12 14.75
C SER A 60 3.61 -13.15 15.71
N ALA A 61 4.56 -12.35 15.27
CA ALA A 61 5.34 -11.47 16.13
C ALA A 61 4.51 -10.26 16.60
N GLY A 62 4.66 -9.86 17.85
CA GLY A 62 4.11 -8.64 18.43
C GLY A 62 2.76 -8.77 19.11
N TYR A 63 2.12 -9.94 19.06
CA TYR A 63 0.90 -10.24 19.84
C TYR A 63 1.27 -10.57 21.28
N GLY A 64 0.41 -10.15 22.22
CA GLY A 64 0.63 -10.35 23.66
C GLY A 64 0.28 -11.75 24.15
N SER A 65 -0.57 -12.49 23.42
CA SER A 65 -0.99 -13.84 23.73
C SER A 65 -1.34 -14.61 22.45
N GLN A 66 -1.48 -15.93 22.58
CA GLN A 66 -1.97 -16.76 21.50
C GLN A 66 -3.40 -16.46 21.13
N ASP A 67 -4.27 -16.21 22.14
CA ASP A 67 -5.67 -15.86 21.93
C ASP A 67 -5.81 -14.53 21.13
N GLU A 68 -4.97 -13.54 21.43
CA GLU A 68 -4.94 -12.27 20.67
C GLU A 68 -4.53 -12.51 19.22
N MET A 69 -3.53 -13.34 18.99
CA MET A 69 -3.08 -13.71 17.66
C MET A 69 -4.15 -14.46 16.87
N GLU A 70 -4.84 -15.43 17.50
CA GLU A 70 -5.91 -16.21 16.87
C GLU A 70 -7.12 -15.33 16.53
N GLN A 71 -7.48 -14.37 17.39
CA GLN A 71 -8.53 -13.39 17.11
C GLN A 71 -8.15 -12.48 15.94
N ALA A 72 -6.91 -12.01 15.88
CA ALA A 72 -6.42 -11.20 14.79
C ALA A 72 -6.38 -11.99 13.46
N LEU A 73 -5.99 -13.26 13.49
CA LEU A 73 -6.04 -14.12 12.30
C LEU A 73 -7.48 -14.31 11.80
N ALA A 74 -8.43 -14.55 12.70
CA ALA A 74 -9.84 -14.66 12.35
C ALA A 74 -10.36 -13.35 11.71
N GLU A 75 -10.06 -12.21 12.32
CA GLU A 75 -10.38 -10.88 11.74
C GLU A 75 -9.75 -10.70 10.35
N GLY A 76 -8.50 -11.10 10.17
CA GLY A 76 -7.81 -11.04 8.87
C GLY A 76 -8.51 -11.88 7.80
N LYS A 77 -9.02 -13.07 8.16
CA LYS A 77 -9.81 -13.91 7.25
C LYS A 77 -11.12 -13.25 6.83
N ASP A 78 -11.83 -12.65 7.77
CA ASP A 78 -13.10 -11.95 7.49
C ASP A 78 -12.88 -10.75 6.57
N ILE A 79 -11.80 -9.99 6.79
CA ILE A 79 -11.40 -8.85 5.96
C ILE A 79 -11.10 -9.31 4.53
N LEU A 80 -10.27 -10.34 4.35
CA LEU A 80 -9.92 -10.84 3.02
C LEU A 80 -11.11 -11.45 2.30
N THR A 81 -11.96 -12.20 2.98
CA THR A 81 -13.21 -12.73 2.40
C THR A 81 -14.07 -11.59 1.85
N SER A 82 -14.33 -10.57 2.69
CA SER A 82 -15.12 -9.42 2.28
C SER A 82 -14.46 -8.60 1.16
N TYR A 83 -13.13 -8.53 1.13
CA TYR A 83 -12.39 -7.86 0.06
C TYR A 83 -12.57 -8.60 -1.27
N ILE A 84 -12.42 -9.93 -1.29
CA ILE A 84 -12.54 -10.76 -2.49
C ILE A 84 -13.97 -10.69 -3.05
N GLU A 85 -14.97 -10.86 -2.19
CA GLU A 85 -16.38 -10.77 -2.59
C GLU A 85 -16.70 -9.42 -3.26
N ARG A 86 -16.20 -8.32 -2.70
CA ARG A 86 -16.33 -6.99 -3.34
C ARG A 86 -15.59 -6.91 -4.66
N HIS A 87 -14.35 -7.39 -4.71
CA HIS A 87 -13.55 -7.37 -5.93
C HIS A 87 -14.20 -8.16 -7.07
N GLU A 88 -14.72 -9.34 -6.79
CA GLU A 88 -15.45 -10.18 -7.76
C GLU A 88 -16.78 -9.55 -8.20
N SER A 89 -17.49 -8.85 -7.29
CA SER A 89 -18.76 -8.20 -7.59
C SER A 89 -18.63 -6.97 -8.50
N LEU A 90 -17.50 -6.32 -8.45
CA LEU A 90 -17.20 -5.11 -9.23
C LEU A 90 -16.73 -5.55 -10.59
N ALA A 91 -17.21 -6.20 -11.47
CA ALA A 91 -16.80 -6.50 -12.85
C ALA A 91 -15.60 -5.63 -13.34
N VAL A 92 -14.50 -5.63 -12.56
CA VAL A 92 -13.36 -4.77 -12.81
C VAL A 92 -12.63 -5.29 -14.03
N THR A 93 -12.62 -4.51 -15.11
CA THR A 93 -11.92 -4.84 -16.36
C THR A 93 -10.46 -4.36 -16.36
N ALA A 94 -10.01 -3.78 -15.24
CA ALA A 94 -8.64 -3.31 -15.09
C ALA A 94 -7.66 -4.49 -14.94
N ARG A 95 -6.50 -4.37 -15.57
CA ARG A 95 -5.42 -5.35 -15.50
C ARG A 95 -4.37 -4.89 -14.50
N THR A 96 -4.08 -5.69 -13.49
CA THR A 96 -2.95 -5.43 -12.60
C THR A 96 -1.63 -5.55 -13.37
N ILE A 97 -0.82 -4.49 -13.34
CA ILE A 97 0.47 -4.42 -14.04
C ILE A 97 1.67 -4.38 -13.09
N MET A 98 1.45 -4.04 -11.81
CA MET A 98 2.48 -4.07 -10.77
C MET A 98 1.85 -4.47 -9.43
N VAL A 99 2.60 -5.25 -8.64
CA VAL A 99 2.31 -5.58 -7.24
C VAL A 99 3.57 -5.44 -6.41
N GLU A 100 3.47 -4.82 -5.22
CA GLU A 100 4.57 -4.63 -4.25
C GLU A 100 5.87 -4.15 -4.91
N ARG A 101 5.74 -3.23 -5.87
CA ARG A 101 6.88 -2.78 -6.67
C ARG A 101 7.57 -1.59 -6.02
N GLN A 102 8.87 -1.76 -5.77
CA GLN A 102 9.71 -0.65 -5.38
C GLN A 102 10.15 0.14 -6.62
N LEU A 103 9.84 1.43 -6.63
CA LEU A 103 10.27 2.38 -7.65
C LEU A 103 11.23 3.39 -7.05
N ARG A 104 12.11 3.90 -7.88
CA ARG A 104 13.08 4.96 -7.54
C ARG A 104 13.08 6.02 -8.62
N LEU A 105 13.04 7.28 -8.18
CA LEU A 105 13.23 8.45 -9.04
C LEU A 105 14.41 9.27 -8.52
N ASP A 106 15.32 9.60 -9.43
CA ASP A 106 16.53 10.38 -9.15
C ASP A 106 16.31 11.84 -9.54
N PHE A 107 16.48 12.76 -8.60
CA PHE A 107 16.37 14.20 -8.80
C PHE A 107 17.74 14.88 -8.95
N GLY A 108 18.84 14.10 -8.98
CA GLY A 108 20.23 14.57 -9.04
C GLY A 108 20.85 14.68 -7.64
N ASP A 109 20.35 15.58 -6.81
CA ASP A 109 20.88 15.80 -5.44
C ASP A 109 20.31 14.82 -4.42
N PHE A 110 19.16 14.24 -4.71
CA PHE A 110 18.47 13.23 -3.88
C PHE A 110 17.66 12.27 -4.75
N PHE A 111 17.21 11.20 -4.17
CA PHE A 111 16.29 10.27 -4.82
C PHE A 111 15.10 9.96 -3.92
N ILE A 112 13.97 9.69 -4.55
CA ILE A 112 12.76 9.22 -3.89
C ILE A 112 12.62 7.73 -4.15
N ILE A 113 12.26 6.98 -3.10
CA ILE A 113 11.89 5.58 -3.20
C ILE A 113 10.47 5.43 -2.67
N GLY A 114 9.63 4.74 -3.44
CA GLY A 114 8.30 4.31 -3.01
C GLY A 114 8.12 2.82 -3.27
N ARG A 115 7.45 2.12 -2.37
CA ARG A 115 6.96 0.76 -2.59
C ARG A 115 5.45 0.83 -2.74
N ILE A 116 4.97 0.54 -3.93
CA ILE A 116 3.56 0.65 -4.31
C ILE A 116 2.93 -0.73 -4.18
N ASP A 117 1.81 -0.81 -3.47
CA ASP A 117 1.13 -2.09 -3.23
C ASP A 117 0.61 -2.68 -4.54
N ARG A 118 -0.12 -1.88 -5.35
CA ARG A 118 -0.66 -2.33 -6.64
C ARG A 118 -0.80 -1.16 -7.62
N VAL A 119 -0.61 -1.45 -8.91
CA VAL A 119 -0.98 -0.56 -10.02
C VAL A 119 -1.82 -1.33 -11.02
N ASP A 120 -2.98 -0.81 -11.32
CA ASP A 120 -3.90 -1.33 -12.32
C ASP A 120 -3.92 -0.44 -13.58
N GLU A 121 -4.04 -1.08 -14.73
CA GLU A 121 -4.25 -0.45 -16.03
C GLU A 121 -5.70 -0.64 -16.47
N HIS A 122 -6.41 0.45 -16.68
CA HIS A 122 -7.79 0.45 -17.17
C HIS A 122 -7.84 0.38 -18.71
N GLU A 123 -9.01 0.02 -19.26
CA GLU A 123 -9.24 -0.11 -20.71
C GLU A 123 -8.99 1.21 -21.47
N ASP A 124 -9.23 2.35 -20.84
CA ASP A 124 -8.95 3.68 -21.41
C ASP A 124 -7.48 4.07 -21.38
N GLY A 125 -6.62 3.20 -20.85
CA GLY A 125 -5.20 3.42 -20.71
C GLY A 125 -4.80 4.22 -19.47
N SER A 126 -5.74 4.63 -18.62
CA SER A 126 -5.41 5.26 -17.34
C SER A 126 -4.81 4.26 -16.34
N LEU A 127 -4.04 4.78 -15.39
CA LEU A 127 -3.40 4.00 -14.34
C LEU A 127 -4.01 4.32 -12.98
N GLU A 128 -4.27 3.30 -12.19
CA GLU A 128 -4.72 3.41 -10.82
C GLU A 128 -3.71 2.81 -9.86
N ILE A 129 -3.17 3.66 -8.99
CA ILE A 129 -2.35 3.25 -7.86
C ILE A 129 -3.29 2.86 -6.73
N VAL A 130 -3.12 1.68 -6.18
CA VAL A 130 -3.93 1.21 -5.04
C VAL A 130 -3.01 0.98 -3.84
N ASP A 131 -3.39 1.54 -2.70
CA ASP A 131 -2.73 1.38 -1.41
C ASP A 131 -3.72 0.82 -0.38
N TYR A 132 -3.32 -0.22 0.35
CA TYR A 132 -4.16 -0.87 1.33
C TYR A 132 -3.87 -0.36 2.75
N LYS A 133 -4.91 0.04 3.46
CA LYS A 133 -4.80 0.49 4.85
C LYS A 133 -5.57 -0.45 5.79
N SER A 134 -4.84 -1.34 6.47
CA SER A 134 -5.43 -2.29 7.44
C SER A 134 -5.90 -1.63 8.73
N GLY A 135 -5.39 -0.45 9.08
CA GLY A 135 -5.72 0.28 10.31
C GLY A 135 -6.85 1.30 10.17
N ARG A 136 -7.30 1.64 8.96
CA ARG A 136 -8.34 2.65 8.72
C ARG A 136 -9.72 2.01 8.62
N GLN A 137 -10.73 2.75 9.12
CA GLN A 137 -12.14 2.38 8.98
C GLN A 137 -12.80 3.08 7.80
N THR A 138 -12.40 4.32 7.52
CA THR A 138 -12.92 5.12 6.42
C THR A 138 -11.79 5.87 5.75
N VAL A 139 -12.03 6.31 4.54
CA VAL A 139 -11.16 7.20 3.77
C VAL A 139 -12.02 8.07 2.88
N ASP A 140 -11.64 9.33 2.70
CA ASP A 140 -12.24 10.26 1.76
C ASP A 140 -11.22 10.80 0.74
N GLU A 141 -11.72 11.54 -0.25
CA GLU A 141 -10.89 12.09 -1.34
C GLU A 141 -9.84 13.07 -0.82
N GLU A 142 -10.17 13.88 0.18
CA GLU A 142 -9.25 14.86 0.75
C GLU A 142 -8.09 14.15 1.47
N GLU A 143 -8.38 13.08 2.21
CA GLU A 143 -7.34 12.24 2.83
C GLU A 143 -6.39 11.63 1.81
N VAL A 144 -6.90 11.14 0.67
CA VAL A 144 -6.05 10.59 -0.41
C VAL A 144 -5.20 11.70 -1.03
N LYS A 145 -5.80 12.85 -1.30
CA LYS A 145 -5.13 13.99 -1.94
C LYS A 145 -3.96 14.52 -1.11
N PHE A 146 -4.11 14.56 0.21
CA PHE A 146 -3.06 15.06 1.12
C PHE A 146 -2.17 13.96 1.72
N ASP A 147 -2.39 12.70 1.38
CA ASP A 147 -1.49 11.62 1.80
C ASP A 147 -0.15 11.73 1.05
N LEU A 148 0.94 11.91 1.82
CA LEU A 148 2.28 12.08 1.26
C LEU A 148 2.72 10.89 0.40
N ALA A 149 2.37 9.66 0.81
CA ALA A 149 2.74 8.47 0.06
C ALA A 149 2.00 8.42 -1.28
N MET A 150 0.69 8.76 -1.29
CA MET A 150 -0.11 8.83 -2.52
C MET A 150 0.41 9.89 -3.49
N GLY A 151 0.83 11.05 -2.97
CA GLY A 151 1.49 12.07 -3.79
C GLY A 151 2.80 11.58 -4.41
N VAL A 152 3.67 10.97 -3.59
CA VAL A 152 4.94 10.38 -4.06
C VAL A 152 4.70 9.29 -5.11
N TYR A 153 3.72 8.42 -4.90
CA TYR A 153 3.41 7.35 -5.84
C TYR A 153 2.91 7.88 -7.20
N GLN A 154 2.09 8.94 -7.20
CA GLN A 154 1.67 9.60 -8.43
C GLN A 154 2.87 10.17 -9.20
N VAL A 155 3.84 10.79 -8.52
CA VAL A 155 5.08 11.28 -9.16
C VAL A 155 5.87 10.12 -9.77
N LEU A 156 6.08 9.04 -9.02
CA LEU A 156 6.83 7.87 -9.49
C LEU A 156 6.19 7.21 -10.72
N ILE A 157 4.85 7.06 -10.71
CA ILE A 157 4.14 6.42 -11.82
C ILE A 157 4.07 7.32 -13.06
N ARG A 158 3.85 8.64 -12.90
CA ARG A 158 3.85 9.58 -14.02
C ARG A 158 5.20 9.63 -14.73
N GLU A 159 6.30 9.56 -13.97
CA GLU A 159 7.64 9.50 -14.55
C GLU A 159 7.88 8.19 -15.31
N GLN A 160 7.39 7.07 -14.80
CA GLN A 160 7.57 5.76 -15.45
C GLN A 160 6.66 5.57 -16.67
N PHE A 161 5.50 6.22 -16.70
CA PHE A 161 4.50 6.14 -17.78
C PHE A 161 4.07 7.53 -18.24
N PRO A 162 4.96 8.26 -18.94
CA PRO A 162 4.67 9.63 -19.36
C PRO A 162 3.41 9.75 -20.21
N GLY A 163 2.61 10.79 -19.93
CA GLY A 163 1.42 11.13 -20.71
C GLY A 163 0.19 10.27 -20.40
N ARG A 164 0.26 9.34 -19.47
CA ARG A 164 -0.91 8.55 -19.04
C ARG A 164 -1.61 9.24 -17.85
N PRO A 165 -2.96 9.27 -17.83
CA PRO A 165 -3.69 9.70 -16.64
C PRO A 165 -3.39 8.76 -15.47
N VAL A 166 -3.14 9.34 -14.29
CA VAL A 166 -2.84 8.60 -13.06
C VAL A 166 -3.77 9.06 -11.96
N ARG A 167 -4.38 8.11 -11.26
CA ARG A 167 -5.10 8.36 -10.00
C ARG A 167 -4.52 7.50 -8.88
N ALA A 168 -4.62 7.97 -7.66
CA ALA A 168 -4.29 7.22 -6.46
C ALA A 168 -5.56 6.87 -5.69
N THR A 169 -5.65 5.65 -5.21
CA THR A 169 -6.79 5.10 -4.47
C THR A 169 -6.30 4.47 -3.17
N ILE A 170 -6.92 4.84 -2.05
CA ILE A 170 -6.74 4.15 -0.77
C ILE A 170 -7.96 3.25 -0.52
N ILE A 171 -7.70 2.01 -0.13
CA ILE A 171 -8.72 1.05 0.30
C ILE A 171 -8.54 0.77 1.79
N ALA A 172 -9.52 1.17 2.61
CA ALA A 172 -9.60 0.82 4.02
C ALA A 172 -10.14 -0.62 4.14
N LEU A 173 -9.24 -1.58 4.35
CA LEU A 173 -9.55 -3.02 4.28
C LEU A 173 -10.65 -3.47 5.24
N ARG A 174 -10.71 -2.90 6.45
CA ARG A 174 -11.69 -3.30 7.49
C ARG A 174 -13.13 -3.02 7.10
N SER A 175 -13.40 -1.92 6.43
CA SER A 175 -14.76 -1.52 6.03
C SER A 175 -15.03 -1.69 4.54
N GLY A 176 -13.98 -1.75 3.73
CA GLY A 176 -14.07 -1.67 2.29
C GLY A 176 -14.35 -0.25 1.76
N SER A 177 -14.32 0.77 2.63
CA SER A 177 -14.34 2.17 2.20
C SER A 177 -13.15 2.45 1.29
N GLN A 178 -13.39 3.12 0.18
CA GLN A 178 -12.34 3.53 -0.74
C GLN A 178 -12.59 4.94 -1.24
N ALA A 179 -11.50 5.65 -1.51
CA ALA A 179 -11.53 6.97 -2.12
C ALA A 179 -10.33 7.14 -3.04
N SER A 180 -10.48 8.03 -4.03
CA SER A 180 -9.47 8.26 -5.05
C SER A 180 -9.25 9.74 -5.26
N ALA A 181 -8.00 10.12 -5.54
CA ALA A 181 -7.64 11.47 -5.94
C ALA A 181 -6.60 11.43 -7.07
N SER A 182 -6.58 12.48 -7.88
CA SER A 182 -5.58 12.67 -8.94
C SER A 182 -5.02 14.07 -8.86
N PHE A 183 -3.73 14.23 -9.11
CA PHE A 183 -3.14 15.54 -9.34
C PHE A 183 -3.42 16.00 -10.76
N ASN A 184 -3.88 17.27 -10.92
CA ASN A 184 -3.74 17.97 -12.18
C ASN A 184 -2.26 18.37 -12.39
N GLU A 185 -1.92 18.99 -13.53
CA GLU A 185 -0.53 19.34 -13.85
C GLU A 185 0.05 20.37 -12.88
N ASP A 186 -0.73 21.39 -12.50
CA ASP A 186 -0.28 22.44 -11.57
C ASP A 186 -0.01 21.85 -10.17
N GLU A 187 -0.90 21.00 -9.66
CA GLU A 187 -0.75 20.29 -8.38
C GLU A 187 0.45 19.35 -8.39
N HIS A 188 0.70 18.69 -9.52
CA HIS A 188 1.86 17.83 -9.68
C HIS A 188 3.18 18.62 -9.60
N GLU A 189 3.28 19.74 -10.34
CA GLU A 189 4.46 20.62 -10.32
C GLU A 189 4.69 21.22 -8.92
N GLU A 190 3.63 21.66 -8.25
CA GLU A 190 3.69 22.19 -6.89
C GLU A 190 4.19 21.11 -5.91
N PHE A 191 3.66 19.90 -6.00
CA PHE A 191 4.08 18.79 -5.14
C PHE A 191 5.54 18.41 -5.36
N VAL A 192 6.01 18.32 -6.61
CA VAL A 192 7.42 18.06 -6.95
C VAL A 192 8.32 19.17 -6.42
N SER A 193 7.88 20.44 -6.51
CA SER A 193 8.62 21.57 -5.99
C SER A 193 8.73 21.52 -4.47
N ALA A 194 7.66 21.16 -3.77
CA ALA A 194 7.64 20.97 -2.32
C ALA A 194 8.58 19.82 -1.88
N LEU A 195 8.63 18.72 -2.62
CA LEU A 195 9.55 17.61 -2.36
C LEU A 195 11.02 18.04 -2.49
N ARG A 196 11.34 18.85 -3.51
CA ARG A 196 12.70 19.40 -3.68
C ARG A 196 13.10 20.33 -2.53
N LEU A 197 12.17 21.18 -2.10
CA LEU A 197 12.41 22.08 -0.94
C LEU A 197 12.66 21.25 0.32
N LEU A 198 11.80 20.27 0.62
CA LEU A 198 11.94 19.41 1.79
C LEU A 198 13.28 18.65 1.80
N ALA A 199 13.72 18.16 0.64
CA ALA A 199 15.00 17.47 0.52
C ALA A 199 16.20 18.40 0.74
N SER A 200 16.09 19.69 0.40
CA SER A 200 17.16 20.67 0.61
C SER A 200 17.38 21.07 2.08
N GLU A 201 16.42 20.75 2.96
CA GLU A 201 16.50 21.04 4.40
C GLU A 201 17.12 19.88 5.22
N VAL A 202 17.45 18.76 4.60
CA VAL A 202 17.98 17.53 5.23
C VAL A 202 19.46 17.36 4.95
#